data_434edb53acad5ca5144f1c8b21ecd4cc
#
_entry.id   434edb53acad5ca5144f1c8b21ecd4cc
#
_cell.length_a   1.000
_cell.length_b   1.000
_cell.length_c   1.000
_cell.angle_alpha   90.00
_cell.angle_beta   90.00
_cell.angle_gamma   90.00
#
_symmetry.space_group_name_H-M   'P 1'
#
loop_
_entity.id
_entity.type
_entity.pdbx_description
1 polymer ?
#
loop_
_entity_poly.entity_id
_entity_poly.type
_entity_poly.pdbx_seq_one_letter_code
_entity_poly.pdbx_strand_id
1 'polypeptide(L)'
;MLPLRAARSSLAAVLPVAASLVAAFFVAAPLPAQGTLLQIRPRVGDTLRMRLDQQVEMSGSARVGTVDSTITVTTRTRVLTHSVVERSETAGTTMLAVTDSVLVSTTKGAQEIVPERARPGLQGRRVQLRVAPDGATQVVGGGDDLTPELRAAFAQMPAMLPRTAVTVGESWTRTMELPSAGPPGAPPRGGALVATFRLDSLTRGGELAHVSMRGTIARDGAPDEFPHGLTFAMTGAVVGTMVLDRRRGWMTDAHTTMTVKSTVAPRPGSGGRPMKVRMKVTQWLRAL
;
A
#
# COMPACT_ATOMS: atom_id res chain seq x y z
N MET A 1 81.71 66.46 -29.28
CA MET A 1 81.48 67.47 -28.23
C MET A 1 80.64 66.82 -27.11
N LEU A 2 81.33 66.58 -25.99
CA LEU A 2 80.73 66.28 -24.69
C LEU A 2 79.95 67.51 -24.15
N PRO A 3 79.09 67.48 -23.14
CA PRO A 3 79.30 66.75 -21.84
C PRO A 3 78.02 66.09 -21.25
N LEU A 4 78.16 65.14 -20.46
CA LEU A 4 78.31 65.01 -18.97
C LEU A 4 77.10 65.39 -18.10
N ARG A 5 76.84 64.44 -17.17
CA ARG A 5 76.18 64.59 -15.82
C ARG A 5 74.69 64.24 -15.79
N ALA A 6 74.19 63.58 -14.80
CA ALA A 6 74.69 63.13 -13.48
C ALA A 6 73.73 62.05 -12.93
N ALA A 7 74.30 61.23 -12.13
CA ALA A 7 73.60 60.26 -11.30
C ALA A 7 72.70 60.94 -10.22
N ARG A 8 71.61 60.30 -9.90
CA ARG A 8 71.05 60.37 -8.56
C ARG A 8 70.28 59.05 -8.26
N SER A 9 70.82 58.36 -7.31
CA SER A 9 70.25 57.32 -6.57
C SER A 9 69.02 57.75 -5.79
N SER A 10 67.96 56.93 -5.73
CA SER A 10 67.00 57.00 -4.65
C SER A 10 66.36 55.65 -4.41
N LEU A 11 66.62 55.23 -3.22
CA LEU A 11 66.12 54.07 -2.50
C LEU A 11 64.64 53.75 -2.64
N ALA A 12 64.37 52.45 -2.69
CA ALA A 12 63.48 51.71 -1.85
C ALA A 12 62.01 52.15 -1.69
N ALA A 13 61.12 51.30 -2.13
CA ALA A 13 60.00 50.88 -1.32
C ALA A 13 59.45 49.57 -1.89
N VAL A 14 59.86 48.46 -1.27
CA VAL A 14 59.20 47.18 -1.44
C VAL A 14 57.87 47.21 -0.69
N LEU A 15 56.75 47.26 -1.41
CA LEU A 15 55.40 47.06 -0.87
C LEU A 15 55.00 45.59 -1.17
N PRO A 16 54.72 44.78 -0.15
CA PRO A 16 54.11 43.48 -0.37
C PRO A 16 52.64 43.68 -0.73
N VAL A 17 52.26 43.33 -1.96
CA VAL A 17 50.88 43.16 -2.37
C VAL A 17 50.35 41.91 -1.66
N ALA A 18 49.69 42.11 -0.53
CA ALA A 18 48.90 41.12 0.13
C ALA A 18 47.68 40.81 -0.76
N ALA A 19 47.83 39.73 -1.54
CA ALA A 19 46.69 39.16 -2.29
C ALA A 19 45.70 38.56 -1.27
N SER A 20 44.69 39.35 -0.91
CA SER A 20 43.55 38.85 -0.13
C SER A 20 42.71 37.90 -1.01
N LEU A 21 43.01 36.60 -0.89
CA LEU A 21 42.20 35.55 -1.43
C LEU A 21 40.91 35.46 -0.56
N VAL A 22 39.90 36.24 -0.90
CA VAL A 22 38.54 36.09 -0.36
C VAL A 22 37.99 34.81 -0.95
N ALA A 23 38.20 33.69 -0.24
CA ALA A 23 37.47 32.46 -0.50
C ALA A 23 36.00 32.69 -0.23
N ALA A 24 35.25 33.01 -1.29
CA ALA A 24 33.79 33.02 -1.24
C ALA A 24 33.32 31.56 -1.02
N PHE A 25 33.13 31.20 0.23
CA PHE A 25 32.33 30.02 0.58
C PHE A 25 30.92 30.28 0.05
N PHE A 26 30.64 29.82 -1.17
CA PHE A 26 29.29 29.61 -1.62
C PHE A 26 28.70 28.54 -0.68
N VAL A 27 28.06 28.96 0.39
CA VAL A 27 27.10 28.12 1.11
C VAL A 27 26.00 27.84 0.08
N ALA A 28 26.11 26.70 -0.60
CA ALA A 28 25.02 26.19 -1.44
C ALA A 28 23.83 26.01 -0.48
N ALA A 29 22.94 27.01 -0.44
CA ALA A 29 21.68 26.87 0.25
C ALA A 29 21.01 25.63 -0.33
N PRO A 30 20.58 24.65 0.49
CA PRO A 30 19.90 23.49 -0.01
C PRO A 30 18.66 24.00 -0.77
N LEU A 31 18.65 23.79 -2.08
CA LEU A 31 17.45 24.08 -2.88
C LEU A 31 16.28 23.35 -2.20
N PRO A 32 15.17 24.03 -1.93
CA PRO A 32 14.01 23.37 -1.33
C PRO A 32 13.66 22.19 -2.21
N ALA A 33 13.70 21.00 -1.62
CA ALA A 33 13.37 19.77 -2.33
C ALA A 33 11.96 19.93 -2.91
N GLN A 34 11.85 19.98 -4.23
CA GLN A 34 10.57 20.18 -4.89
C GLN A 34 9.68 18.98 -4.56
N GLY A 35 8.54 19.26 -3.92
CA GLY A 35 7.56 18.25 -3.59
C GLY A 35 7.07 17.52 -4.85
N THR A 36 6.90 16.24 -4.76
CA THR A 36 6.44 15.35 -5.83
C THR A 36 4.99 14.95 -5.57
N LEU A 37 4.11 15.22 -6.52
CA LEU A 37 2.73 14.76 -6.46
C LEU A 37 2.66 13.31 -6.96
N LEU A 38 2.15 12.42 -6.12
CA LEU A 38 1.92 11.01 -6.44
C LEU A 38 0.45 10.81 -6.76
N GLN A 39 0.15 10.37 -7.99
CA GLN A 39 -1.23 10.23 -8.45
C GLN A 39 -1.43 8.99 -9.33
N ILE A 40 -2.61 8.37 -9.21
CA ILE A 40 -3.13 7.41 -10.18
C ILE A 40 -3.83 8.20 -11.28
N ARG A 41 -3.22 8.25 -12.44
CA ARG A 41 -3.77 8.97 -13.60
C ARG A 41 -3.25 8.40 -14.92
N PRO A 42 -3.62 7.16 -15.27
CA PRO A 42 -3.25 6.57 -16.55
C PRO A 42 -3.97 7.31 -17.69
N ARG A 43 -3.47 7.13 -18.90
CA ARG A 43 -4.02 7.78 -20.10
C ARG A 43 -5.20 6.98 -20.64
N VAL A 44 -6.15 7.68 -21.25
CA VAL A 44 -7.27 7.04 -21.98
C VAL A 44 -6.71 6.14 -23.08
N GLY A 45 -7.26 4.93 -23.19
CA GLY A 45 -6.80 3.90 -24.12
C GLY A 45 -5.66 3.00 -23.58
N ASP A 46 -5.01 3.36 -22.47
CA ASP A 46 -4.01 2.48 -21.85
C ASP A 46 -4.68 1.17 -21.41
N THR A 47 -3.97 0.07 -21.67
CA THR A 47 -4.32 -1.25 -21.15
C THR A 47 -3.33 -1.64 -20.06
N LEU A 48 -3.83 -1.82 -18.85
CA LEU A 48 -3.05 -2.15 -17.66
C LEU A 48 -3.25 -3.64 -17.35
N ARG A 49 -2.23 -4.45 -17.57
CA ARG A 49 -2.26 -5.87 -17.23
C ARG A 49 -1.61 -6.08 -15.88
N MET A 50 -2.29 -6.79 -14.99
CA MET A 50 -1.86 -6.98 -13.61
C MET A 50 -1.95 -8.45 -13.23
N ARG A 51 -0.98 -8.90 -12.45
CA ARG A 51 -0.99 -10.19 -11.77
C ARG A 51 -1.01 -9.96 -10.26
N LEU A 52 -1.99 -10.54 -9.60
CA LEU A 52 -2.07 -10.63 -8.15
C LEU A 52 -1.78 -12.08 -7.72
N ASP A 53 -0.75 -12.28 -6.92
CA ASP A 53 -0.52 -13.51 -6.16
C ASP A 53 -0.83 -13.22 -4.69
N GLN A 54 -1.74 -13.97 -4.10
CA GLN A 54 -2.12 -13.86 -2.70
C GLN A 54 -1.94 -15.19 -1.99
N GLN A 55 -1.38 -15.15 -0.79
CA GLN A 55 -1.33 -16.30 0.12
C GLN A 55 -1.96 -15.91 1.45
N VAL A 56 -2.96 -16.66 1.87
CA VAL A 56 -3.64 -16.53 3.16
C VAL A 56 -3.30 -17.75 4.00
N GLU A 57 -2.59 -17.57 5.09
CA GLU A 57 -2.31 -18.59 6.10
C GLU A 57 -3.21 -18.31 7.31
N MET A 58 -4.04 -19.26 7.67
CA MET A 58 -4.90 -19.20 8.84
C MET A 58 -4.56 -20.33 9.79
N SER A 59 -4.19 -20.01 11.02
CA SER A 59 -3.95 -20.98 12.08
C SER A 59 -4.91 -20.73 13.25
N GLY A 60 -5.61 -21.78 13.66
CA GLY A 60 -6.48 -21.77 14.82
C GLY A 60 -5.95 -22.72 15.88
N SER A 61 -5.89 -22.30 17.14
CA SER A 61 -5.60 -23.14 18.27
C SER A 61 -6.84 -23.32 19.13
N ALA A 62 -7.23 -24.56 19.32
CA ALA A 62 -8.29 -24.93 20.25
C ALA A 62 -7.80 -26.07 21.14
N ARG A 63 -8.18 -26.04 22.39
CA ARG A 63 -7.88 -27.12 23.31
C ARG A 63 -9.02 -28.12 23.29
N VAL A 64 -8.71 -29.34 22.84
CA VAL A 64 -9.65 -30.47 22.85
C VAL A 64 -9.26 -31.40 23.99
N GLY A 65 -10.04 -31.41 25.07
CA GLY A 65 -9.66 -32.14 26.28
C GLY A 65 -8.41 -31.54 26.95
N THR A 66 -7.35 -32.32 27.08
CA THR A 66 -6.05 -31.91 27.64
C THR A 66 -5.03 -31.51 26.59
N VAL A 67 -5.33 -31.70 25.29
CA VAL A 67 -4.40 -31.49 24.18
C VAL A 67 -4.70 -30.16 23.47
N ASP A 68 -3.65 -29.33 23.31
CA ASP A 68 -3.72 -28.17 22.44
C ASP A 68 -3.52 -28.59 20.98
N SER A 69 -4.54 -28.40 20.16
CA SER A 69 -4.49 -28.71 18.73
C SER A 69 -4.39 -27.42 17.93
N THR A 70 -3.44 -27.36 17.03
CA THR A 70 -3.29 -26.23 16.09
C THR A 70 -3.53 -26.75 14.67
N ILE A 71 -4.47 -26.11 13.99
CA ILE A 71 -4.76 -26.40 12.58
C ILE A 71 -4.31 -25.19 11.77
N THR A 72 -3.51 -25.45 10.72
CA THR A 72 -3.11 -24.43 9.77
C THR A 72 -3.69 -24.73 8.39
N VAL A 73 -4.37 -23.75 7.83
CA VAL A 73 -4.91 -23.79 6.46
C VAL A 73 -4.23 -22.69 5.66
N THR A 74 -3.73 -23.04 4.48
CA THR A 74 -3.12 -22.07 3.56
C THR A 74 -3.89 -22.09 2.25
N THR A 75 -4.39 -20.92 1.87
CA THR A 75 -5.03 -20.70 0.56
C THR A 75 -4.12 -19.82 -0.30
N ARG A 76 -3.85 -20.28 -1.51
CA ARG A 76 -3.13 -19.49 -2.52
C ARG A 76 -4.10 -19.13 -3.64
N THR A 77 -4.06 -17.88 -4.03
CA THR A 77 -4.88 -17.34 -5.13
C THR A 77 -3.97 -16.60 -6.09
N ARG A 78 -4.11 -16.88 -7.37
CA ARG A 78 -3.49 -16.10 -8.45
C ARG A 78 -4.58 -15.54 -9.35
N VAL A 79 -4.54 -14.24 -9.58
CA VAL A 79 -5.49 -13.53 -10.43
C VAL A 79 -4.72 -12.80 -11.52
N LEU A 80 -5.13 -12.99 -12.76
CA LEU A 80 -4.71 -12.17 -13.89
C LEU A 80 -5.88 -11.28 -14.30
N THR A 81 -5.59 -10.01 -14.47
CA THR A 81 -6.57 -9.01 -14.91
C THR A 81 -5.95 -8.11 -15.96
N HIS A 82 -6.80 -7.59 -16.84
CA HIS A 82 -6.47 -6.40 -17.60
C HIS A 82 -7.53 -5.33 -17.38
N SER A 83 -7.11 -4.08 -17.43
CA SER A 83 -8.02 -2.93 -17.30
C SER A 83 -7.78 -1.98 -18.45
N VAL A 84 -8.85 -1.57 -19.13
CA VAL A 84 -8.80 -0.58 -20.20
C VAL A 84 -9.28 0.75 -19.65
N VAL A 85 -8.48 1.79 -19.81
CA VAL A 85 -8.82 3.14 -19.35
C VAL A 85 -9.79 3.77 -20.33
N GLU A 86 -11.03 4.00 -19.88
CA GLU A 86 -12.10 4.59 -20.71
C GLU A 86 -12.12 6.11 -20.61
N ARG A 87 -11.90 6.66 -19.42
CA ARG A 87 -11.88 8.10 -19.15
C ARG A 87 -10.79 8.44 -18.12
N SER A 88 -10.15 9.59 -18.30
CA SER A 88 -9.18 10.11 -17.33
C SER A 88 -9.44 11.60 -17.13
N GLU A 89 -9.96 11.94 -15.95
CA GLU A 89 -10.37 13.29 -15.57
C GLU A 89 -9.57 13.74 -14.33
N THR A 90 -9.65 15.01 -13.99
CA THR A 90 -8.98 15.54 -12.79
C THR A 90 -9.50 14.87 -11.51
N ALA A 91 -10.80 14.52 -11.47
CA ALA A 91 -11.45 13.90 -10.31
C ALA A 91 -11.24 12.38 -10.23
N GLY A 92 -10.69 11.74 -11.25
CA GLY A 92 -10.41 10.31 -11.27
C GLY A 92 -10.44 9.68 -12.66
N THR A 93 -10.09 8.42 -12.69
CA THR A 93 -10.01 7.60 -13.91
C THR A 93 -11.07 6.53 -13.87
N THR A 94 -11.86 6.41 -14.94
CA THR A 94 -12.80 5.31 -15.13
C THR A 94 -12.15 4.26 -16.02
N MET A 95 -12.18 3.00 -15.59
CA MET A 95 -11.62 1.88 -16.33
C MET A 95 -12.53 0.66 -16.28
N LEU A 96 -12.52 -0.11 -17.35
CA LEU A 96 -13.13 -1.42 -17.42
C LEU A 96 -12.10 -2.48 -17.05
N ALA A 97 -12.25 -3.08 -15.88
CA ALA A 97 -11.42 -4.18 -15.42
C ALA A 97 -12.06 -5.52 -15.81
N VAL A 98 -11.26 -6.42 -16.36
CA VAL A 98 -11.66 -7.75 -16.78
C VAL A 98 -10.77 -8.77 -16.08
N THR A 99 -11.36 -9.81 -15.54
CA THR A 99 -10.64 -10.95 -14.96
C THR A 99 -10.30 -11.96 -16.05
N ASP A 100 -9.01 -12.12 -16.35
CA ASP A 100 -8.54 -13.06 -17.39
C ASP A 100 -8.49 -14.49 -16.87
N SER A 101 -7.97 -14.67 -15.65
CA SER A 101 -7.95 -15.99 -15.00
C SER A 101 -7.89 -15.88 -13.49
N VAL A 102 -8.41 -16.89 -12.82
CA VAL A 102 -8.29 -17.08 -11.36
C VAL A 102 -7.92 -18.52 -11.09
N LEU A 103 -6.81 -18.71 -10.38
CA LEU A 103 -6.37 -20.02 -9.88
C LEU A 103 -6.40 -20.00 -8.35
N VAL A 104 -6.92 -21.06 -7.75
CA VAL A 104 -7.00 -21.18 -6.29
C VAL A 104 -6.57 -22.59 -5.88
N SER A 105 -5.73 -22.66 -4.84
CA SER A 105 -5.41 -23.93 -4.16
C SER A 105 -5.50 -23.75 -2.65
N THR A 106 -5.75 -24.84 -1.93
CA THR A 106 -5.84 -24.83 -0.47
C THR A 106 -5.18 -26.06 0.10
N THR A 107 -4.34 -25.88 1.13
CA THR A 107 -3.70 -26.97 1.89
C THR A 107 -4.08 -26.88 3.36
N LYS A 108 -4.12 -28.04 4.04
CA LYS A 108 -4.25 -28.16 5.50
C LYS A 108 -2.99 -28.85 6.03
N GLY A 109 -2.14 -28.09 6.68
CA GLY A 109 -0.77 -28.54 6.94
C GLY A 109 -0.04 -28.87 5.63
N ALA A 110 0.50 -30.08 5.52
CA ALA A 110 1.13 -30.57 4.30
C ALA A 110 0.15 -31.20 3.28
N GLN A 111 -1.10 -31.43 3.68
CA GLN A 111 -2.10 -32.08 2.84
C GLN A 111 -2.78 -31.09 1.92
N GLU A 112 -2.78 -31.37 0.63
CA GLU A 112 -3.57 -30.60 -0.35
C GLU A 112 -5.05 -31.04 -0.24
N ILE A 113 -5.94 -30.09 0.14
CA ILE A 113 -7.38 -30.33 0.25
C ILE A 113 -8.16 -29.77 -0.94
N VAL A 114 -7.63 -28.75 -1.58
CA VAL A 114 -8.12 -28.23 -2.85
C VAL A 114 -6.93 -28.04 -3.78
N PRO A 115 -6.75 -28.89 -4.79
CA PRO A 115 -5.67 -28.76 -5.77
C PRO A 115 -5.84 -27.45 -6.55
N GLU A 116 -4.74 -26.94 -7.10
CA GLU A 116 -4.79 -25.73 -7.92
C GLU A 116 -5.79 -25.91 -9.07
N ARG A 117 -6.84 -25.09 -9.06
CA ARG A 117 -7.91 -25.15 -10.06
C ARG A 117 -8.26 -23.76 -10.55
N ALA A 118 -8.55 -23.71 -11.84
CA ALA A 118 -9.18 -22.55 -12.43
C ALA A 118 -10.58 -22.33 -11.85
N ARG A 119 -10.97 -21.08 -11.74
CA ARG A 119 -12.34 -20.66 -11.36
C ARG A 119 -13.04 -20.04 -12.58
N PRO A 120 -13.54 -20.90 -13.52
CA PRO A 120 -14.10 -20.38 -14.78
C PRO A 120 -15.29 -19.44 -14.58
N GLY A 121 -16.05 -19.59 -13.50
CA GLY A 121 -17.14 -18.68 -13.15
C GLY A 121 -16.69 -17.25 -12.79
N LEU A 122 -15.39 -17.03 -12.56
CA LEU A 122 -14.80 -15.71 -12.31
C LEU A 122 -14.08 -15.14 -13.54
N GLN A 123 -13.78 -16.01 -14.52
CA GLN A 123 -13.13 -15.60 -15.77
C GLN A 123 -14.08 -14.83 -16.66
N GLY A 124 -13.58 -13.80 -17.32
CA GLY A 124 -14.36 -12.91 -18.18
C GLY A 124 -15.26 -11.93 -17.43
N ARG A 125 -15.30 -11.96 -16.10
CA ARG A 125 -16.07 -10.97 -15.30
C ARG A 125 -15.55 -9.58 -15.56
N ARG A 126 -16.47 -8.65 -15.75
CA ARG A 126 -16.20 -7.26 -16.08
C ARG A 126 -16.74 -6.36 -14.99
N VAL A 127 -15.93 -5.41 -14.57
CA VAL A 127 -16.29 -4.42 -13.55
C VAL A 127 -15.82 -3.06 -14.01
N GLN A 128 -16.67 -2.08 -13.98
CA GLN A 128 -16.28 -0.71 -14.23
C GLN A 128 -15.91 -0.06 -12.91
N LEU A 129 -14.67 0.40 -12.83
CA LEU A 129 -14.08 0.99 -11.65
C LEU A 129 -13.83 2.49 -11.90
N ARG A 130 -14.08 3.30 -10.89
CA ARG A 130 -13.58 4.67 -10.81
C ARG A 130 -12.48 4.73 -9.77
N VAL A 131 -11.28 5.12 -10.18
CA VAL A 131 -10.12 5.26 -9.34
C VAL A 131 -9.79 6.73 -9.18
N ALA A 132 -9.83 7.24 -7.97
CA ALA A 132 -9.45 8.62 -7.66
C ALA A 132 -7.92 8.81 -7.76
N PRO A 133 -7.42 10.04 -7.91
CA PRO A 133 -5.98 10.29 -7.98
C PRO A 133 -5.19 9.78 -6.78
N ASP A 134 -5.80 9.74 -5.59
CA ASP A 134 -5.19 9.21 -4.36
C ASP A 134 -5.31 7.68 -4.22
N GLY A 135 -5.85 6.99 -5.24
CA GLY A 135 -5.98 5.53 -5.29
C GLY A 135 -7.29 4.98 -4.71
N ALA A 136 -8.16 5.81 -4.14
CA ALA A 136 -9.48 5.36 -3.71
C ALA A 136 -10.26 4.80 -4.91
N THR A 137 -10.87 3.62 -4.74
CA THR A 137 -11.54 2.92 -5.84
C THR A 137 -13.00 2.69 -5.52
N GLN A 138 -13.86 2.87 -6.51
CA GLN A 138 -15.30 2.64 -6.44
C GLN A 138 -15.76 1.80 -7.63
N VAL A 139 -16.71 0.89 -7.40
CA VAL A 139 -17.44 0.19 -8.46
C VAL A 139 -18.53 1.10 -8.96
N VAL A 140 -18.51 1.43 -10.26
CA VAL A 140 -19.51 2.32 -10.89
C VAL A 140 -20.37 1.63 -11.93
N GLY A 141 -20.05 0.37 -12.31
CA GLY A 141 -20.85 -0.44 -13.24
C GLY A 141 -20.36 -1.88 -13.32
N GLY A 142 -21.16 -2.76 -13.90
CA GLY A 142 -20.84 -4.18 -14.08
C GLY A 142 -20.75 -4.99 -12.78
N GLY A 143 -21.19 -4.42 -11.66
CA GLY A 143 -21.08 -5.07 -10.35
C GLY A 143 -22.21 -6.05 -10.02
N ASP A 144 -23.22 -6.21 -10.88
CA ASP A 144 -24.38 -7.06 -10.60
C ASP A 144 -24.02 -8.55 -10.55
N ASP A 145 -23.00 -8.93 -11.29
CA ASP A 145 -22.42 -10.28 -11.30
C ASP A 145 -21.40 -10.53 -10.18
N LEU A 146 -21.03 -9.52 -9.40
CA LEU A 146 -20.14 -9.69 -8.27
C LEU A 146 -20.91 -10.19 -7.04
N THR A 147 -20.29 -11.11 -6.31
CA THR A 147 -20.82 -11.44 -4.98
C THR A 147 -20.79 -10.19 -4.08
N PRO A 148 -21.71 -10.08 -3.09
CA PRO A 148 -21.72 -8.95 -2.16
C PRO A 148 -20.34 -8.71 -1.49
N GLU A 149 -19.60 -9.77 -1.19
CA GLU A 149 -18.28 -9.71 -0.56
C GLU A 149 -17.23 -9.10 -1.50
N LEU A 150 -17.23 -9.48 -2.79
CA LEU A 150 -16.32 -8.92 -3.79
C LEU A 150 -16.66 -7.45 -4.05
N ARG A 151 -17.95 -7.12 -4.14
CA ARG A 151 -18.39 -5.74 -4.28
C ARG A 151 -17.95 -4.88 -3.10
N ALA A 152 -18.11 -5.38 -1.87
CA ALA A 152 -17.66 -4.72 -0.67
C ALA A 152 -16.12 -4.54 -0.64
N ALA A 153 -15.36 -5.55 -1.07
CA ALA A 153 -13.90 -5.49 -1.15
C ALA A 153 -13.43 -4.39 -2.13
N PHE A 154 -14.05 -4.27 -3.31
CA PHE A 154 -13.73 -3.21 -4.27
C PHE A 154 -14.19 -1.82 -3.81
N ALA A 155 -15.37 -1.72 -3.18
CA ALA A 155 -15.90 -0.45 -2.68
C ALA A 155 -15.07 0.13 -1.52
N GLN A 156 -14.24 -0.69 -0.90
CA GLN A 156 -13.45 -0.33 0.27
C GLN A 156 -11.95 -0.23 -0.02
N MET A 157 -11.53 -0.20 -1.29
CA MET A 157 -10.13 0.09 -1.59
C MET A 157 -9.83 1.56 -1.25
N PRO A 158 -9.12 1.80 -0.15
CA PRO A 158 -8.97 3.14 0.39
C PRO A 158 -7.95 3.95 -0.38
N ALA A 159 -8.02 5.26 -0.21
CA ALA A 159 -6.98 6.16 -0.65
C ALA A 159 -5.64 5.83 -0.01
N MET A 160 -4.62 5.54 -0.81
CA MET A 160 -3.27 5.20 -0.32
C MET A 160 -2.28 6.35 -0.53
N LEU A 161 -2.46 7.16 -1.58
CA LEU A 161 -1.53 8.21 -1.96
C LEU A 161 -1.82 9.54 -1.24
N PRO A 162 -0.82 10.43 -1.10
CA PRO A 162 -1.00 11.74 -0.50
C PRO A 162 -1.84 12.63 -1.41
N ARG A 163 -2.59 13.58 -0.84
CA ARG A 163 -3.35 14.58 -1.60
C ARG A 163 -2.52 15.79 -1.99
N THR A 164 -1.40 15.98 -1.33
CA THR A 164 -0.44 17.07 -1.55
C THR A 164 0.87 16.50 -2.05
N ALA A 165 1.71 17.36 -2.64
CA ALA A 165 3.06 16.98 -3.01
C ALA A 165 3.88 16.64 -1.76
N VAL A 166 4.71 15.61 -1.86
CA VAL A 166 5.59 15.12 -0.79
C VAL A 166 7.03 15.08 -1.27
N THR A 167 7.96 15.23 -0.35
CA THR A 167 9.40 15.10 -0.60
C THR A 167 9.90 13.71 -0.23
N VAL A 168 11.05 13.30 -0.77
CA VAL A 168 11.70 12.03 -0.37
C VAL A 168 11.99 12.07 1.12
N GLY A 169 11.60 11.00 1.82
CA GLY A 169 11.69 10.88 3.27
C GLY A 169 10.43 11.32 4.01
N GLU A 170 9.54 12.04 3.36
CA GLU A 170 8.28 12.49 3.96
C GLU A 170 7.27 11.36 4.08
N SER A 171 6.43 11.45 5.12
CA SER A 171 5.42 10.43 5.44
C SER A 171 4.03 11.04 5.53
N TRP A 172 3.02 10.25 5.22
CA TRP A 172 1.61 10.60 5.41
C TRP A 172 0.83 9.43 6.01
N THR A 173 -0.25 9.72 6.72
CA THR A 173 -1.10 8.71 7.38
C THR A 173 -2.47 8.65 6.73
N ARG A 174 -3.01 7.43 6.65
CA ARG A 174 -4.38 7.12 6.23
C ARG A 174 -5.05 6.24 7.27
N THR A 175 -6.29 6.56 7.57
CA THR A 175 -7.15 5.70 8.39
C THR A 175 -8.21 5.08 7.48
N MET A 176 -8.36 3.78 7.59
CA MET A 176 -9.27 2.96 6.81
C MET A 176 -10.18 2.20 7.76
N GLU A 177 -11.46 2.30 7.57
CA GLU A 177 -12.41 1.51 8.35
C GLU A 177 -12.34 0.04 7.94
N LEU A 178 -12.33 -0.85 8.93
CA LEU A 178 -12.43 -2.28 8.66
C LEU A 178 -13.89 -2.65 8.41
N PRO A 179 -14.14 -3.58 7.46
CA PRO A 179 -15.49 -4.07 7.22
C PRO A 179 -16.15 -4.56 8.51
N SER A 180 -17.39 -4.20 8.70
CA SER A 180 -18.20 -4.77 9.79
C SER A 180 -18.39 -6.28 9.55
N ALA A 181 -18.14 -7.10 10.56
CA ALA A 181 -18.48 -8.52 10.53
C ALA A 181 -19.91 -8.81 11.02
N GLY A 182 -20.74 -7.77 11.12
CA GLY A 182 -22.14 -7.90 11.57
C GLY A 182 -23.09 -8.35 10.45
N PRO A 183 -24.33 -8.75 10.81
CA PRO A 183 -25.36 -9.07 9.83
C PRO A 183 -25.66 -7.86 8.93
N PRO A 184 -26.18 -8.07 7.71
CA PRO A 184 -26.56 -7.00 6.82
C PRO A 184 -27.48 -5.97 7.52
N GLY A 185 -27.11 -4.68 7.44
CA GLY A 185 -27.89 -3.60 8.07
C GLY A 185 -27.43 -3.21 9.49
N ALA A 186 -26.51 -3.95 10.10
CA ALA A 186 -25.89 -3.49 11.32
C ALA A 186 -24.97 -2.27 11.05
N PRO A 187 -24.98 -1.23 11.91
CA PRO A 187 -24.06 -0.13 11.76
C PRO A 187 -22.63 -0.63 11.78
N PRO A 188 -21.72 -0.09 10.93
CA PRO A 188 -20.32 -0.45 10.94
C PRO A 188 -19.73 -0.16 12.31
N ARG A 189 -19.55 -1.19 13.12
CA ARG A 189 -18.90 -1.08 14.41
C ARG A 189 -17.43 -1.42 14.25
N GLY A 190 -16.66 -0.46 14.32
CA GLY A 190 -15.46 -0.01 13.82
C GLY A 190 -14.20 -0.58 14.42
N GLY A 191 -13.53 -1.44 13.68
CA GLY A 191 -12.08 -1.50 13.70
C GLY A 191 -11.52 -0.53 12.68
N ALA A 192 -10.28 -0.09 12.88
CA ALA A 192 -9.58 0.75 11.95
C ALA A 192 -8.19 0.18 11.64
N LEU A 193 -7.79 0.31 10.39
CA LEU A 193 -6.40 0.21 9.98
C LEU A 193 -5.84 1.62 9.87
N VAL A 194 -4.89 1.96 10.72
CA VAL A 194 -4.12 3.20 10.62
C VAL A 194 -2.79 2.87 9.95
N ALA A 195 -2.58 3.37 8.74
CA ALA A 195 -1.39 3.11 7.95
C ALA A 195 -0.61 4.40 7.70
N THR A 196 0.70 4.35 7.94
CA THR A 196 1.66 5.40 7.61
C THR A 196 2.45 4.95 6.39
N PHE A 197 2.46 5.80 5.38
CA PHE A 197 3.20 5.65 4.14
C PHE A 197 4.37 6.62 4.14
N ARG A 198 5.44 6.29 3.42
CA ARG A 198 6.61 7.14 3.26
C ARG A 198 7.12 7.06 1.83
N LEU A 199 7.45 8.21 1.24
CA LEU A 199 8.17 8.25 -0.03
C LEU A 199 9.66 8.00 0.25
N ASP A 200 10.14 6.79 -0.02
CA ASP A 200 11.52 6.39 0.31
C ASP A 200 12.52 6.93 -0.70
N SER A 201 12.17 6.87 -2.00
CA SER A 201 13.06 7.33 -3.07
C SER A 201 12.31 7.59 -4.37
N LEU A 202 12.97 8.36 -5.23
CA LEU A 202 12.62 8.53 -6.63
C LEU A 202 13.77 7.99 -7.48
N THR A 203 13.47 7.12 -8.44
CA THR A 203 14.47 6.53 -9.34
C THR A 203 14.13 6.83 -10.79
N ARG A 204 15.04 6.49 -11.73
CA ARG A 204 14.91 6.77 -13.16
C ARG A 204 14.62 8.25 -13.45
N GLY A 205 15.41 9.16 -12.85
CA GLY A 205 15.17 10.59 -13.06
C GLY A 205 13.85 11.10 -12.47
N GLY A 206 13.29 10.40 -11.47
CA GLY A 206 12.01 10.76 -10.83
C GLY A 206 10.78 10.10 -11.45
N GLU A 207 10.94 9.21 -12.42
CA GLU A 207 9.81 8.51 -13.04
C GLU A 207 9.18 7.47 -12.10
N LEU A 208 9.99 6.75 -11.30
CA LEU A 208 9.51 5.75 -10.38
C LEU A 208 9.56 6.26 -8.94
N ALA A 209 8.43 6.23 -8.25
CA ALA A 209 8.33 6.54 -6.82
C ALA A 209 8.22 5.24 -6.02
N HIS A 210 9.16 5.05 -5.08
CA HIS A 210 9.17 3.92 -4.16
C HIS A 210 8.59 4.38 -2.83
N VAL A 211 7.54 3.69 -2.39
CA VAL A 211 6.80 4.02 -1.18
C VAL A 211 6.77 2.81 -0.27
N SER A 212 7.12 2.98 0.98
CA SER A 212 6.89 1.98 2.03
C SER A 212 5.64 2.29 2.83
N MET A 213 5.07 1.25 3.44
CA MET A 213 3.87 1.32 4.26
C MET A 213 4.06 0.52 5.54
N ARG A 214 3.60 1.08 6.65
CA ARG A 214 3.43 0.39 7.94
C ARG A 214 2.11 0.79 8.55
N GLY A 215 1.41 -0.17 9.16
CA GLY A 215 0.13 0.14 9.80
C GLY A 215 -0.20 -0.82 10.92
N THR A 216 -1.16 -0.41 11.74
CA THR A 216 -1.72 -1.20 12.83
C THR A 216 -3.21 -1.37 12.64
N ILE A 217 -3.69 -2.55 12.99
CA ILE A 217 -5.09 -2.93 12.93
C ILE A 217 -5.53 -3.16 14.37
N ALA A 218 -6.61 -2.49 14.76
CA ALA A 218 -7.25 -2.73 16.05
C ALA A 218 -8.77 -2.79 15.87
N ARG A 219 -9.39 -3.74 16.52
CA ARG A 219 -10.83 -3.88 16.61
C ARG A 219 -11.18 -4.57 17.90
N ASP A 220 -11.93 -3.86 18.73
CA ASP A 220 -12.56 -4.38 19.93
C ASP A 220 -14.06 -4.44 19.69
N GLY A 221 -14.67 -5.61 19.85
CA GLY A 221 -16.10 -5.80 19.75
C GLY A 221 -16.75 -5.75 21.13
N ALA A 222 -17.92 -5.11 21.23
CA ALA A 222 -18.72 -5.20 22.43
C ALA A 222 -19.31 -6.63 22.57
N PRO A 223 -19.54 -7.14 23.80
CA PRO A 223 -20.11 -8.47 24.03
C PRO A 223 -21.42 -8.74 23.31
N ASP A 224 -22.19 -7.69 23.05
CA ASP A 224 -23.52 -7.77 22.41
C ASP A 224 -23.46 -7.77 20.87
N GLU A 225 -22.27 -7.67 20.27
CA GLU A 225 -22.09 -7.68 18.82
C GLU A 225 -22.23 -9.07 18.19
N PHE A 226 -22.07 -10.11 19.00
CA PHE A 226 -22.13 -11.49 18.52
C PHE A 226 -23.28 -12.27 19.15
N PRO A 227 -23.99 -13.09 18.34
CA PRO A 227 -24.94 -14.04 18.87
C PRO A 227 -24.28 -14.90 19.95
N HIS A 228 -25.01 -15.25 21.00
CA HIS A 228 -24.55 -16.14 22.07
C HIS A 228 -23.54 -15.57 23.08
N GLY A 229 -23.40 -14.25 23.18
CA GLY A 229 -22.58 -13.66 24.25
C GLY A 229 -21.08 -13.92 24.11
N LEU A 230 -20.58 -13.93 22.89
CA LEU A 230 -19.15 -13.99 22.60
C LEU A 230 -18.55 -12.59 22.58
N THR A 231 -17.31 -12.46 23.03
CA THR A 231 -16.49 -11.27 22.83
C THR A 231 -15.46 -11.51 21.72
N PHE A 232 -15.17 -10.48 20.95
CA PHE A 232 -14.20 -10.55 19.86
C PHE A 232 -13.19 -9.41 19.99
N ALA A 233 -11.92 -9.76 20.01
CA ALA A 233 -10.84 -8.79 19.92
C ALA A 233 -9.93 -9.14 18.74
N MET A 234 -9.49 -8.14 18.01
CA MET A 234 -8.60 -8.31 16.86
C MET A 234 -7.51 -7.24 16.89
N THR A 235 -6.28 -7.69 16.76
CA THR A 235 -5.13 -6.81 16.59
C THR A 235 -4.28 -7.28 15.42
N GLY A 236 -3.57 -6.38 14.78
CA GLY A 236 -2.72 -6.77 13.67
C GLY A 236 -1.74 -5.68 13.26
N ALA A 237 -0.90 -6.06 12.33
CA ALA A 237 0.05 -5.15 11.70
C ALA A 237 0.06 -5.39 10.19
N VAL A 238 0.32 -4.34 9.44
CA VAL A 238 0.55 -4.39 8.01
C VAL A 238 1.88 -3.73 7.69
N VAL A 239 2.64 -4.33 6.79
CA VAL A 239 3.85 -3.76 6.22
C VAL A 239 3.84 -4.00 4.72
N GLY A 240 4.40 -3.07 3.95
CA GLY A 240 4.43 -3.23 2.52
C GLY A 240 5.28 -2.20 1.82
N THR A 241 5.44 -2.42 0.53
CA THR A 241 6.11 -1.50 -0.41
C THR A 241 5.28 -1.40 -1.67
N MET A 242 5.34 -0.28 -2.36
CA MET A 242 4.75 -0.11 -3.68
C MET A 242 5.65 0.74 -4.57
N VAL A 243 5.57 0.51 -5.86
CA VAL A 243 6.24 1.29 -6.89
C VAL A 243 5.18 1.92 -7.79
N LEU A 244 5.19 3.23 -7.86
CA LEU A 244 4.34 4.02 -8.75
C LEU A 244 5.16 4.51 -9.93
N ASP A 245 4.78 4.14 -11.15
CA ASP A 245 5.28 4.75 -12.38
C ASP A 245 4.51 6.07 -12.61
N ARG A 246 5.16 7.19 -12.33
CA ARG A 246 4.58 8.53 -12.43
C ARG A 246 4.29 8.95 -13.87
N ARG A 247 5.06 8.41 -14.83
CA ARG A 247 4.86 8.69 -16.26
C ARG A 247 3.62 7.96 -16.79
N ARG A 248 3.44 6.70 -16.35
CA ARG A 248 2.23 5.93 -16.66
C ARG A 248 1.04 6.31 -15.78
N GLY A 249 1.28 6.99 -14.66
CA GLY A 249 0.24 7.29 -13.68
C GLY A 249 -0.39 6.04 -13.07
N TRP A 250 0.40 4.98 -12.87
CA TRP A 250 -0.09 3.69 -12.38
C TRP A 250 0.90 2.97 -11.48
N MET A 251 0.37 2.17 -10.55
CA MET A 251 1.18 1.30 -9.71
C MET A 251 1.67 0.09 -10.51
N THR A 252 2.98 -0.16 -10.51
CA THR A 252 3.59 -1.25 -11.27
C THR A 252 3.99 -2.45 -10.44
N ASP A 253 4.21 -2.24 -9.15
CA ASP A 253 4.55 -3.30 -8.19
C ASP A 253 4.00 -2.92 -6.81
N ALA A 254 3.51 -3.91 -6.08
CA ALA A 254 3.22 -3.77 -4.66
C ALA A 254 3.38 -5.12 -3.96
N HIS A 255 4.00 -5.07 -2.79
CA HIS A 255 4.12 -6.21 -1.90
C HIS A 255 3.61 -5.82 -0.52
N THR A 256 2.68 -6.61 0.03
CA THR A 256 2.07 -6.34 1.33
C THR A 256 2.02 -7.62 2.16
N THR A 257 2.37 -7.52 3.41
CA THR A 257 2.16 -8.58 4.41
C THR A 257 1.32 -8.01 5.56
N MET A 258 0.21 -8.65 5.83
CA MET A 258 -0.68 -8.35 6.96
C MET A 258 -0.70 -9.54 7.90
N THR A 259 -0.54 -9.29 9.19
CA THR A 259 -0.69 -10.30 10.23
C THR A 259 -1.77 -9.85 11.19
N VAL A 260 -2.77 -10.70 11.42
CA VAL A 260 -3.90 -10.45 12.30
C VAL A 260 -3.95 -11.54 13.35
N LYS A 261 -4.17 -11.16 14.60
CA LYS A 261 -4.44 -12.05 15.73
C LYS A 261 -5.84 -11.73 16.23
N SER A 262 -6.69 -12.73 16.30
CA SER A 262 -8.05 -12.59 16.81
C SER A 262 -8.25 -13.53 17.99
N THR A 263 -9.01 -13.08 18.96
CA THR A 263 -9.45 -13.88 20.10
C THR A 263 -10.96 -13.82 20.16
N VAL A 264 -11.59 -15.00 20.11
CA VAL A 264 -13.03 -15.17 20.37
C VAL A 264 -13.14 -15.79 21.74
N ALA A 265 -13.73 -15.07 22.68
CA ALA A 265 -13.89 -15.53 24.04
C ALA A 265 -15.37 -15.56 24.41
N PRO A 266 -15.83 -16.58 25.13
CA PRO A 266 -17.16 -16.61 25.69
C PRO A 266 -17.28 -15.54 26.79
N ARG A 267 -18.53 -15.13 27.09
CA ARG A 267 -18.81 -14.17 28.15
C ARG A 267 -18.22 -14.63 29.51
N PRO A 268 -17.65 -13.72 30.29
CA PRO A 268 -17.18 -14.06 31.65
C PRO A 268 -18.25 -14.82 32.45
N GLY A 269 -17.88 -15.95 33.03
CA GLY A 269 -18.78 -16.82 33.77
C GLY A 269 -19.50 -17.92 32.99
N SER A 270 -19.39 -17.99 31.67
CA SER A 270 -20.04 -19.04 30.86
C SER A 270 -19.26 -20.37 30.79
N GLY A 271 -18.10 -20.47 31.40
CA GLY A 271 -17.27 -21.70 31.48
C GLY A 271 -16.59 -22.07 30.16
N GLY A 272 -16.82 -21.35 29.06
CA GLY A 272 -16.20 -21.59 27.78
C GLY A 272 -14.74 -21.09 27.74
N ARG A 273 -13.95 -21.66 26.82
CA ARG A 273 -12.54 -21.25 26.64
C ARG A 273 -12.36 -20.38 25.40
N PRO A 274 -11.45 -19.41 25.44
CA PRO A 274 -11.17 -18.56 24.29
C PRO A 274 -10.51 -19.36 23.15
N MET A 275 -10.96 -19.10 21.94
CA MET A 275 -10.33 -19.58 20.70
C MET A 275 -9.42 -18.48 20.15
N LYS A 276 -8.18 -18.82 19.82
CA LYS A 276 -7.22 -17.91 19.22
C LYS A 276 -7.05 -18.26 17.74
N VAL A 277 -7.15 -17.27 16.90
CA VAL A 277 -6.93 -17.37 15.45
C VAL A 277 -5.83 -16.40 15.05
N ARG A 278 -4.90 -16.89 14.25
CA ARG A 278 -3.89 -16.05 13.60
C ARG A 278 -4.07 -16.17 12.10
N MET A 279 -4.09 -15.02 11.43
CA MET A 279 -4.15 -14.95 9.97
C MET A 279 -2.93 -14.15 9.49
N LYS A 280 -2.27 -14.68 8.46
CA LYS A 280 -1.22 -13.95 7.72
C LYS A 280 -1.64 -13.90 6.26
N VAL A 281 -1.69 -12.69 5.72
CA VAL A 281 -1.99 -12.46 4.30
C VAL A 281 -0.75 -11.85 3.67
N THR A 282 -0.26 -12.47 2.61
CA THR A 282 0.84 -11.94 1.80
C THR A 282 0.33 -11.75 0.39
N GLN A 283 0.57 -10.57 -0.18
CA GLN A 283 0.10 -10.18 -1.50
C GLN A 283 1.26 -9.62 -2.33
N TRP A 284 1.31 -10.00 -3.59
CA TRP A 284 2.18 -9.41 -4.60
C TRP A 284 1.31 -8.99 -5.78
N LEU A 285 1.36 -7.73 -6.12
CA LEU A 285 0.70 -7.17 -7.28
C LEU A 285 1.78 -6.68 -8.25
N ARG A 286 1.72 -7.10 -9.50
CA ARG A 286 2.72 -6.74 -10.51
C ARG A 286 2.06 -6.38 -11.83
N ALA A 287 2.54 -5.32 -12.47
CA ALA A 287 2.24 -5.05 -13.88
C ALA A 287 2.98 -6.05 -14.78
N LEU A 288 2.31 -6.46 -15.87
CA LEU A 288 2.82 -7.41 -16.87
C LEU A 288 3.18 -6.68 -18.17
#